data_b74a7e3bb775277ba392048a9e7eba2b
#
_entry.id   b74a7e3bb775277ba392048a9e7eba2b
#
_cell.length_a   1.000
_cell.length_b   1.000
_cell.length_c   1.000
_cell.angle_alpha   90.00
_cell.angle_beta   90.00
_cell.angle_gamma   90.00
#
_symmetry.space_group_name_H-M   'P 1'
#
loop_
_entity.id
_entity.type
_entity.pdbx_description
1 polymer ?
#
loop_
_entity_poly.entity_id
_entity_poly.type
_entity_poly.pdbx_seq_one_letter_code
_entity_poly.pdbx_strand_id
1 'polypeptide(L)'
;MRNWEITDTPWTLELKATSPAPPAQLIQTLSDSILGVGGWILSRSYDATGKVALIIEFERHACLDIYSLLLAAGLELGTNDHMWLNNLCRCTQDRIHACGKEVACIELEILTSWRPAVPDRASAVV
;
A
#
# COMPACT_ATOMS: atom_id res chain seq x y z
N MET A 1 15.86 19.59 16.40
CA MET A 1 15.48 19.20 16.35
C MET A 1 15.40 18.66 15.82
N ARG A 2 15.25 18.66 15.77
CA ARG A 2 14.90 18.17 15.38
C ARG A 2 14.91 17.78 14.53
N ASN A 3 14.91 17.88 14.51
CA ASN A 3 14.67 17.54 13.71
C ASN A 3 14.80 17.25 12.83
N TRP A 4 15.11 17.42 12.79
CA TRP A 4 14.82 17.12 12.21
C TRP A 4 14.81 16.72 11.34
N GLU A 5 15.04 16.75 11.25
CA GLU A 5 14.79 16.24 10.90
C GLU A 5 14.17 15.92 10.27
N ILE A 6 14.94 15.37 10.14
CA ILE A 6 13.53 15.22 10.04
C ILE A 6 12.83 15.54 8.75
N THR A 7 13.11 16.66 8.33
CA THR A 7 12.42 17.20 7.17
C THR A 7 12.79 16.50 5.87
N ASP A 8 13.92 15.86 5.85
CA ASP A 8 14.36 15.15 4.66
C ASP A 8 13.76 13.76 4.56
N THR A 9 13.09 13.34 5.62
CA THR A 9 12.46 12.01 5.65
C THR A 9 11.04 12.14 5.16
N PRO A 10 10.67 11.42 4.11
CA PRO A 10 9.27 11.45 3.67
C PRO A 10 8.37 10.88 4.75
N TRP A 11 7.14 11.34 4.76
CA TRP A 11 6.11 10.76 5.60
C TRP A 11 6.04 9.27 5.28
N THR A 12 6.17 8.42 6.28
CA THR A 12 6.14 6.98 6.09
C THR A 12 5.08 6.37 6.98
N LEU A 13 4.18 5.62 6.37
CA LEU A 13 3.19 4.83 7.09
C LEU A 13 3.46 3.36 6.83
N GLU A 14 3.35 2.56 7.88
CA GLU A 14 3.41 1.11 7.76
C GLU A 14 1.98 0.59 7.89
N LEU A 15 1.48 -0.01 6.83
CA LEU A 15 0.11 -0.49 6.78
C LEU A 15 0.09 -1.99 6.57
N LYS A 16 -0.92 -2.64 7.14
CA LYS A 16 -1.15 -4.06 6.95
C LYS A 16 -2.56 -4.27 6.45
N ALA A 17 -2.68 -5.15 5.48
CA ALA A 17 -3.96 -5.43 4.86
C ALA A 17 -4.10 -6.92 4.60
N THR A 18 -5.30 -7.34 4.28
CA THR A 18 -5.56 -8.71 3.81
C THR A 18 -6.29 -8.63 2.48
N SER A 19 -6.13 -9.68 1.67
CA SER A 19 -6.78 -9.77 0.37
C SER A 19 -6.93 -11.24 -0.02
N PRO A 20 -8.03 -11.63 -0.68
CA PRO A 20 -8.15 -12.98 -1.21
C PRO A 20 -7.51 -13.16 -2.59
N ALA A 21 -7.00 -12.09 -3.19
CA ALA A 21 -6.48 -12.15 -4.57
C ALA A 21 -5.14 -12.86 -4.62
N PRO A 22 -4.80 -13.51 -5.75
CA PRO A 22 -3.45 -14.07 -5.93
C PRO A 22 -2.39 -12.96 -5.90
N PRO A 23 -1.23 -13.23 -5.29
CA PRO A 23 -0.22 -12.18 -5.11
C PRO A 23 0.22 -11.48 -6.39
N ALA A 24 0.52 -12.23 -7.45
CA ALA A 24 1.00 -11.61 -8.69
C ALA A 24 -0.05 -10.72 -9.32
N GLN A 25 -1.32 -11.14 -9.30
CA GLN A 25 -2.41 -10.34 -9.83
C GLN A 25 -2.62 -9.09 -8.99
N LEU A 26 -2.53 -9.22 -7.67
CA LEU A 26 -2.69 -8.10 -6.77
C LEU A 26 -1.63 -7.04 -6.99
N ILE A 27 -0.36 -7.48 -7.14
CA ILE A 27 0.74 -6.56 -7.42
C ILE A 27 0.50 -5.83 -8.73
N GLN A 28 0.07 -6.53 -9.77
CA GLN A 28 -0.17 -5.91 -11.07
C GLN A 28 -1.30 -4.88 -10.99
N THR A 29 -2.40 -5.25 -10.36
CA THR A 29 -3.56 -4.35 -10.21
C THR A 29 -3.19 -3.09 -9.45
N LEU A 30 -2.49 -3.26 -8.32
CA LEU A 30 -2.08 -2.12 -7.50
C LEU A 30 -1.07 -1.25 -8.22
N SER A 31 -0.09 -1.86 -8.92
CA SER A 31 0.92 -1.10 -9.64
C SER A 31 0.28 -0.22 -10.70
N ASP A 32 -0.63 -0.77 -11.48
CA ASP A 32 -1.30 -0.02 -12.54
C ASP A 32 -2.15 1.12 -11.96
N SER A 33 -2.87 0.84 -10.88
CA SER A 33 -3.73 1.84 -10.26
C SER A 33 -2.93 2.98 -9.64
N ILE A 34 -1.83 2.64 -8.97
CA ILE A 34 -0.98 3.64 -8.31
C ILE A 34 -0.34 4.56 -9.36
N LEU A 35 0.16 4.00 -10.45
CA LEU A 35 0.70 4.81 -11.54
C LEU A 35 -0.38 5.72 -12.13
N GLY A 36 -1.60 5.22 -12.22
CA GLY A 36 -2.71 5.98 -12.80
C GLY A 36 -3.09 7.21 -11.99
N VAL A 37 -2.79 7.25 -10.70
CA VAL A 37 -3.09 8.42 -9.86
C VAL A 37 -1.85 9.23 -9.51
N GLY A 38 -0.73 8.95 -10.17
CA GLY A 38 0.48 9.75 -10.00
C GLY A 38 1.42 9.27 -8.92
N GLY A 39 1.19 8.09 -8.38
CA GLY A 39 2.14 7.46 -7.47
C GLY A 39 3.10 6.55 -8.20
N TRP A 40 4.03 5.99 -7.47
CA TRP A 40 4.99 5.03 -8.05
C TRP A 40 5.38 4.00 -7.00
N ILE A 41 5.92 2.88 -7.48
CA ILE A 41 6.31 1.78 -6.61
C ILE A 41 7.82 1.69 -6.58
N LEU A 42 8.38 1.76 -5.37
CA LEU A 42 9.82 1.62 -5.17
C LEU A 42 10.24 0.16 -5.09
N SER A 43 9.39 -0.69 -4.52
CA SER A 43 9.74 -2.08 -4.29
C SER A 43 8.47 -2.92 -4.25
N ARG A 44 8.57 -4.13 -4.80
CA ARG A 44 7.45 -5.07 -4.79
C ARG A 44 8.01 -6.47 -4.73
N SER A 45 7.38 -7.30 -3.89
CA SER A 45 7.77 -8.70 -3.77
C SER A 45 6.64 -9.49 -3.13
N TYR A 46 6.70 -10.80 -3.26
CA TYR A 46 5.85 -11.69 -2.48
C TYR A 46 6.59 -13.00 -2.24
N ASP A 47 6.20 -13.69 -1.17
CA ASP A 47 6.87 -14.92 -0.79
C ASP A 47 5.95 -16.13 -1.00
N ALA A 48 6.48 -17.31 -0.66
CA ALA A 48 5.77 -18.57 -0.87
C ALA A 48 4.52 -18.70 0.00
N THR A 49 4.39 -17.89 1.05
CA THR A 49 3.21 -17.93 1.92
C THR A 49 2.09 -17.05 1.39
N GLY A 50 2.33 -16.30 0.31
CA GLY A 50 1.35 -15.38 -0.24
C GLY A 50 1.39 -14.00 0.38
N LYS A 51 2.42 -13.67 1.13
CA LYS A 51 2.58 -12.35 1.73
C LYS A 51 3.22 -11.41 0.73
N VAL A 52 2.53 -10.31 0.45
CA VAL A 52 2.96 -9.30 -0.51
C VAL A 52 3.54 -8.13 0.25
N ALA A 53 4.65 -7.58 -0.24
CA ALA A 53 5.26 -6.39 0.33
C ALA A 53 5.45 -5.36 -0.78
N LEU A 54 4.94 -4.16 -0.56
CA LEU A 54 5.04 -3.05 -1.51
C LEU A 54 5.54 -1.82 -0.78
N ILE A 55 6.40 -1.06 -1.44
CA ILE A 55 6.76 0.27 -0.97
C ILE A 55 6.31 1.25 -2.03
N ILE A 56 5.41 2.14 -1.65
CA ILE A 56 4.71 3.06 -2.54
C ILE A 56 5.06 4.48 -2.15
N GLU A 57 5.37 5.32 -3.12
CA GLU A 57 5.54 6.75 -2.88
C GLU A 57 4.58 7.54 -3.74
N PHE A 58 4.18 8.70 -3.23
CA PHE A 58 3.28 9.60 -3.94
C PHE A 58 3.39 11.00 -3.34
N GLU A 59 3.05 12.01 -4.13
CA GLU A 59 2.93 13.35 -3.56
C GLU A 59 1.68 13.40 -2.70
N ARG A 60 1.75 14.12 -1.58
CA ARG A 60 0.70 14.05 -0.56
C ARG A 60 -0.67 14.47 -1.07
N HIS A 61 -0.72 15.36 -2.09
CA HIS A 61 -2.01 15.75 -2.66
C HIS A 61 -2.77 14.57 -3.30
N ALA A 62 -2.08 13.48 -3.62
CA ALA A 62 -2.71 12.28 -4.16
C ALA A 62 -3.17 11.30 -3.07
N CYS A 63 -3.04 11.67 -1.80
CA CYS A 63 -3.29 10.75 -0.69
C CYS A 63 -4.69 10.14 -0.73
N LEU A 64 -5.70 10.96 -1.00
CA LEU A 64 -7.08 10.45 -1.03
C LEU A 64 -7.28 9.47 -2.19
N ASP A 65 -6.68 9.76 -3.35
CA ASP A 65 -6.75 8.85 -4.48
C ASP A 65 -6.06 7.52 -4.17
N ILE A 66 -4.90 7.58 -3.50
CA ILE A 66 -4.19 6.37 -3.08
C ILE A 66 -5.04 5.55 -2.12
N TYR A 67 -5.60 6.21 -1.11
CA TYR A 67 -6.46 5.52 -0.14
C TYR A 67 -7.65 4.87 -0.84
N SER A 68 -8.29 5.61 -1.73
CA SER A 68 -9.47 5.11 -2.46
C SER A 68 -9.13 3.90 -3.32
N LEU A 69 -7.99 3.93 -4.01
CA LEU A 69 -7.62 2.80 -4.87
C LEU A 69 -7.26 1.55 -4.07
N LEU A 70 -6.68 1.72 -2.88
CA LEU A 70 -6.39 0.57 -2.03
C LEU A 70 -7.69 -0.14 -1.63
N LEU A 71 -8.70 0.63 -1.26
CA LEU A 71 -10.00 0.07 -0.92
C LEU A 71 -10.69 -0.54 -2.14
N ALA A 72 -10.60 0.14 -3.28
CA ALA A 72 -11.22 -0.35 -4.51
C ALA A 72 -10.58 -1.65 -5.00
N ALA A 73 -9.31 -1.87 -4.67
CA ALA A 73 -8.62 -3.12 -5.00
C ALA A 73 -9.05 -4.27 -4.10
N GLY A 74 -9.91 -4.02 -3.11
CA GLY A 74 -10.43 -5.06 -2.24
C GLY A 74 -9.59 -5.33 -1.01
N LEU A 75 -8.64 -4.46 -0.69
CA LEU A 75 -7.83 -4.65 0.51
C LEU A 75 -8.66 -4.34 1.75
N GLU A 76 -8.51 -5.20 2.76
CA GLU A 76 -9.10 -4.96 4.07
C GLU A 76 -7.99 -4.48 4.99
N LEU A 77 -8.13 -3.25 5.44
CA LEU A 77 -7.19 -2.61 6.35
C LEU A 77 -7.70 -2.70 7.78
N GLY A 78 -6.79 -2.80 8.74
CA GLY A 78 -7.16 -2.75 10.14
C GLY A 78 -7.66 -1.36 10.54
N THR A 79 -8.33 -1.29 11.68
CA THR A 79 -8.88 -0.03 12.18
C THR A 79 -7.82 1.05 12.33
N ASN A 80 -6.66 0.68 12.88
CA ASN A 80 -5.57 1.64 13.06
C ASN A 80 -5.01 2.12 11.72
N ASP A 81 -4.95 1.22 10.73
CA ASP A 81 -4.44 1.57 9.41
C ASP A 81 -5.36 2.55 8.70
N HIS A 82 -6.66 2.33 8.79
CA HIS A 82 -7.65 3.29 8.29
C HIS A 82 -7.46 4.66 8.95
N MET A 83 -7.25 4.65 10.26
CA MET A 83 -7.09 5.87 11.02
C MET A 83 -5.84 6.64 10.58
N TRP A 84 -4.73 5.93 10.40
CA TRP A 84 -3.48 6.56 9.96
C TRP A 84 -3.62 7.19 8.57
N LEU A 85 -4.22 6.47 7.62
CA LEU A 85 -4.43 7.01 6.28
C LEU A 85 -5.39 8.18 6.30
N ASN A 86 -6.47 8.07 7.06
CA ASN A 86 -7.43 9.16 7.18
C ASN A 86 -6.77 10.40 7.75
N ASN A 87 -5.93 10.23 8.77
CA ASN A 87 -5.21 11.36 9.37
C ASN A 87 -4.26 12.00 8.37
N LEU A 88 -3.54 11.21 7.59
CA LEU A 88 -2.65 11.75 6.56
C LEU A 88 -3.44 12.56 5.54
N CYS A 89 -4.56 12.04 5.08
CA CYS A 89 -5.39 12.74 4.10
C CYS A 89 -5.94 14.05 4.67
N ARG A 90 -6.41 14.02 5.91
CA ARG A 90 -6.96 15.23 6.55
C ARG A 90 -5.89 16.28 6.78
N CYS A 91 -4.72 15.87 7.29
CA CYS A 91 -3.62 16.81 7.49
C CYS A 91 -3.17 17.42 6.16
N THR A 92 -3.17 16.63 5.10
CA THR A 92 -2.81 17.12 3.78
C THR A 92 -3.84 18.13 3.27
N GLN A 93 -5.14 17.82 3.42
CA GLN A 93 -6.20 18.74 2.98
C GLN A 93 -6.12 20.07 3.71
N ASP A 94 -5.89 20.03 5.01
CA ASP A 94 -5.81 21.25 5.83
C ASP A 94 -4.64 22.12 5.43
N ARG A 95 -3.58 21.55 4.84
CA ARG A 95 -2.36 22.27 4.52
C ARG A 95 -1.91 22.02 3.09
N ILE A 96 -2.88 21.91 2.19
CA ILE A 96 -2.60 21.46 0.81
C ILE A 96 -1.59 22.37 0.11
N HIS A 97 -1.65 23.69 0.36
CA HIS A 97 -0.74 24.61 -0.29
C HIS A 97 0.68 24.53 0.26
N ALA A 98 0.81 24.09 1.52
CA ALA A 98 2.12 24.00 2.15
C ALA A 98 2.77 22.63 1.93
N CYS A 99 1.98 21.55 1.89
CA CYS A 99 2.56 20.21 1.90
C CYS A 99 2.06 19.29 0.79
N GLY A 100 1.24 19.79 -0.14
CA GLY A 100 0.64 18.92 -1.17
C GLY A 100 1.67 18.24 -2.06
N LYS A 101 2.83 18.86 -2.27
CA LYS A 101 3.90 18.29 -3.11
C LYS A 101 4.93 17.50 -2.34
N GLU A 102 4.83 17.47 -1.01
CA GLU A 102 5.71 16.62 -0.23
C GLU A 102 5.43 15.16 -0.54
N VAL A 103 6.48 14.37 -0.53
CA VAL A 103 6.37 12.94 -0.83
C VAL A 103 6.01 12.19 0.43
N ALA A 104 5.04 11.31 0.33
CA ALA A 104 4.70 10.37 1.38
C ALA A 104 5.02 8.96 0.89
N CYS A 105 5.30 8.08 1.85
CA CYS A 105 5.66 6.70 1.57
C CYS A 105 4.75 5.77 2.37
N ILE A 106 4.28 4.71 1.73
CA ILE A 106 3.54 3.66 2.41
C ILE A 106 4.30 2.36 2.24
N GLU A 107 4.64 1.73 3.36
CA GLU A 107 5.16 0.36 3.38
C GLU A 107 3.98 -0.54 3.65
N LEU A 108 3.53 -1.23 2.63
CA LEU A 108 2.30 -2.00 2.66
C LEU A 108 2.61 -3.49 2.67
N GLU A 109 2.11 -4.17 3.68
CA GLU A 109 2.21 -5.62 3.81
C GLU A 109 0.82 -6.20 3.64
N ILE A 110 0.65 -7.11 2.68
CA ILE A 110 -0.66 -7.70 2.42
C ILE A 110 -0.57 -9.20 2.62
N LEU A 111 -1.38 -9.71 3.53
CA LEU A 111 -1.50 -11.16 3.72
C LEU A 111 -2.63 -11.64 2.82
N THR A 112 -2.30 -12.55 1.91
CA THR A 112 -3.32 -13.11 1.03
C THR A 112 -3.76 -14.46 1.55
N SER A 113 -5.01 -14.79 1.31
CA SER A 113 -5.53 -16.12 1.62
C SER A 113 -5.30 -17.10 0.47
N TRP A 114 -4.69 -16.62 -0.61
CA TRP A 114 -4.43 -17.44 -1.77
C TRP A 114 -3.43 -18.54 -1.44
N ARG A 115 -3.67 -19.73 -2.00
CA ARG A 115 -2.78 -20.89 -1.86
C ARG A 115 -2.49 -21.41 -3.25
N PRO A 116 -1.23 -21.76 -3.54
CA PRO A 116 -0.94 -22.41 -4.82
C PRO A 116 -1.67 -23.73 -4.90
N ALA A 117 -2.21 -24.03 -6.01
CA ALA A 117 -2.82 -25.31 -6.27
C ALA A 117 -1.78 -26.38 -6.21
N VAL A 118 -1.54 -27.40 -5.64
CA VAL A 118 -0.61 -28.26 -5.55
C VAL A 118 -0.73 -29.40 -5.37
N PRO A 119 -0.47 -28.58 -5.37
CA PRO A 119 -0.44 -29.19 -5.17
C PRO A 119 -0.70 -30.09 -5.00
N ASP A 120 -0.75 -29.64 -4.89
CA ASP A 120 -1.03 -30.22 -4.61
C ASP A 120 -1.42 -31.17 -4.66
N ARG A 121 -1.75 -31.11 -4.69
CA ARG A 121 -2.21 -31.81 -4.62
C ARG A 121 -2.02 -32.81 -5.10
N ALA A 122 -1.51 -32.57 -5.37
CA ALA A 122 -1.46 -33.30 -5.65
C ALA A 122 -1.48 -34.12 -5.77
N SER A 123 -1.50 -33.86 -5.71
CA SER A 123 -1.70 -34.42 -5.56
C SER A 123 -1.94 -35.23 -5.67
N ALA A 124 -1.96 -35.00 -5.62
CA ALA A 124 -2.27 -35.60 -5.39
C ALA A 124 -2.29 -36.54 -5.75
N VAL A 125 -2.11 -36.45 -5.96
CA VAL A 125 -2.20 -37.20 -6.00
C VAL A 125 -2.18 -38.11 -6.16
N VAL A 126 -2.23 -37.92 -6.21
CA VAL A 126 -2.19 -38.74 -6.14
C VAL A 126 -2.33 -39.49 -6.01
#